data_2c67134af9720eff007563ab29c03bbb
#
_entry.id   2c67134af9720eff007563ab29c03bbb
#
_cell.length_a   1.000
_cell.length_b   1.000
_cell.length_c   1.000
_cell.angle_alpha   90.00
_cell.angle_beta   90.00
_cell.angle_gamma   90.00
#
_symmetry.space_group_name_H-M   'P 1'
#
loop_
_entity.id
_entity.type
_entity.pdbx_description
1 polymer ?
#
loop_
_entity_poly.entity_id
_entity_poly.type
_entity_poly.pdbx_seq_one_letter_code
_entity_poly.pdbx_strand_id
1 'polypeptide(L)'
;IETGDSVPADLRLTEAVNLKIGEAALTGESLPVEKTTEAIDHTVEIGDRENMAFSSCSVTYGRGRGIVVATGERTEVGKIATMIDSVGNRKTPMQERLDKLGKFLAIAALVICAIIFVVGIAYGNDIVTMFMTAVSLAAAAIPEGLPAVSTIVLAIGVQRLAKQNAIIRNLPSVETLGSTTVICSDKTGTLTQNRMTVTHIYTEGALSTSDCLSDTAQLLTRIAVLANDAKFSRTAEGATSIGDPTETSLVDLGAKHSLFKDELEAEAERVAEIPFDSERKLMTTIHRTEAGLMVATKGA
;
A
#
# COMPACT_ATOMS: atom_id res chain seq x y z
N ILE A 1 11.21 1.84 -20.88
CA ILE A 1 10.11 2.26 -19.99
C ILE A 1 9.74 3.70 -20.29
N GLU A 2 8.45 4.03 -20.26
CA GLU A 2 7.90 5.36 -20.53
C GLU A 2 6.73 5.69 -19.60
N THR A 3 6.31 6.93 -19.62
CA THR A 3 5.21 7.41 -18.76
C THR A 3 3.97 6.53 -18.83
N GLY A 4 3.53 6.04 -17.67
CA GLY A 4 2.40 5.11 -17.50
C GLY A 4 2.79 3.64 -17.40
N ASP A 5 4.05 3.29 -17.66
CA ASP A 5 4.55 1.93 -17.49
C ASP A 5 4.75 1.58 -16.01
N SER A 6 4.59 0.30 -15.70
CA SER A 6 5.11 -0.30 -14.48
C SER A 6 6.47 -0.92 -14.76
N VAL A 7 7.45 -0.62 -13.93
CA VAL A 7 8.81 -1.15 -14.06
C VAL A 7 8.79 -2.67 -13.81
N PRO A 8 9.21 -3.50 -14.78
CA PRO A 8 9.00 -4.95 -14.72
C PRO A 8 10.01 -5.70 -13.85
N ALA A 9 11.15 -5.09 -13.58
CA ALA A 9 12.27 -5.68 -12.84
C ALA A 9 13.14 -4.56 -12.27
N ASP A 10 14.14 -4.88 -11.43
CA ASP A 10 15.11 -3.87 -11.01
C ASP A 10 16.09 -3.61 -12.16
N LEU A 11 16.18 -2.36 -12.58
CA LEU A 11 16.95 -1.91 -13.73
C LEU A 11 18.06 -0.96 -13.27
N ARG A 12 19.28 -1.14 -13.80
CA ARG A 12 20.31 -0.11 -13.81
C ARG A 12 20.09 0.75 -15.05
N LEU A 13 19.79 2.03 -14.85
CA LEU A 13 19.49 2.95 -15.95
C LEU A 13 20.75 3.24 -16.79
N THR A 14 20.58 3.19 -18.12
CA THR A 14 21.58 3.54 -19.12
C THR A 14 21.19 4.77 -19.92
N GLU A 15 19.90 5.07 -20.01
CA GLU A 15 19.34 6.29 -20.58
C GLU A 15 18.19 6.77 -19.68
N ALA A 16 18.15 8.06 -19.40
CA ALA A 16 17.06 8.73 -18.68
C ALA A 16 16.81 10.09 -19.32
N VAL A 17 15.60 10.33 -19.81
CA VAL A 17 15.18 11.60 -20.39
C VAL A 17 14.02 12.12 -19.58
N ASN A 18 14.31 13.05 -18.67
CA ASN A 18 13.35 13.60 -17.71
C ASN A 18 12.54 12.51 -16.97
N LEU A 19 13.20 11.37 -16.73
CA LEU A 19 12.55 10.20 -16.17
C LEU A 19 12.25 10.41 -14.69
N LYS A 20 10.98 10.28 -14.30
CA LYS A 20 10.54 10.29 -12.91
C LYS A 20 9.76 9.03 -12.58
N ILE A 21 10.06 8.43 -11.45
CA ILE A 21 9.46 7.17 -11.00
C ILE A 21 8.87 7.35 -9.60
N GLY A 22 7.61 6.95 -9.45
CA GLY A 22 6.93 6.92 -8.16
C GLY A 22 7.37 5.69 -7.37
N GLU A 23 8.18 5.89 -6.34
CA GLU A 23 8.78 4.83 -5.51
C GLU A 23 8.17 4.74 -4.11
N ALA A 24 6.98 5.31 -3.92
CA ALA A 24 6.29 5.36 -2.64
C ALA A 24 6.15 3.98 -1.94
N ALA A 25 6.01 2.91 -2.73
CA ALA A 25 5.90 1.55 -2.20
C ALA A 25 7.21 1.04 -1.52
N LEU A 26 8.36 1.61 -1.87
CA LEU A 26 9.67 1.24 -1.33
C LEU A 26 10.21 2.26 -0.33
N THR A 27 9.99 3.55 -0.61
CA THR A 27 10.58 4.66 0.15
C THR A 27 9.60 5.30 1.14
N GLY A 28 8.29 5.10 0.93
CA GLY A 28 7.24 5.82 1.66
C GLY A 28 7.03 7.27 1.21
N GLU A 29 7.83 7.77 0.25
CA GLU A 29 7.74 9.14 -0.24
C GLU A 29 6.78 9.24 -1.42
N SER A 30 5.80 10.15 -1.34
CA SER A 30 4.78 10.33 -2.39
C SER A 30 5.31 11.02 -3.65
N LEU A 31 6.38 11.81 -3.52
CA LEU A 31 6.94 12.55 -4.64
C LEU A 31 7.73 11.60 -5.53
N PRO A 32 7.52 11.67 -6.86
CA PRO A 32 8.33 10.89 -7.79
C PRO A 32 9.80 11.32 -7.75
N VAL A 33 10.68 10.31 -7.77
CA VAL A 33 12.13 10.51 -7.77
C VAL A 33 12.60 10.76 -9.20
N GLU A 34 13.33 11.83 -9.43
CA GLU A 34 14.00 12.11 -10.70
C GLU A 34 15.18 11.17 -10.89
N LYS A 35 15.29 10.55 -12.05
CA LYS A 35 16.26 9.50 -12.33
C LYS A 35 17.41 10.00 -13.20
N THR A 36 18.60 9.54 -12.87
CA THR A 36 19.85 9.84 -13.57
C THR A 36 20.54 8.56 -14.06
N THR A 37 21.53 8.70 -14.93
CA THR A 37 22.39 7.60 -15.37
C THR A 37 23.77 7.64 -14.72
N GLU A 38 24.06 8.65 -13.90
CA GLU A 38 25.37 8.83 -13.29
C GLU A 38 25.72 7.72 -12.28
N ALA A 39 27.00 7.48 -12.11
CA ALA A 39 27.47 6.52 -11.14
C ALA A 39 27.43 7.15 -9.73
N ILE A 40 26.98 6.37 -8.76
CA ILE A 40 26.98 6.77 -7.35
C ILE A 40 28.21 6.11 -6.70
N ASP A 41 29.14 6.91 -6.23
CA ASP A 41 30.46 6.46 -5.75
C ASP A 41 30.45 5.93 -4.30
N HIS A 42 29.32 6.00 -3.62
CA HIS A 42 29.15 5.58 -2.23
C HIS A 42 27.89 4.76 -2.02
N THR A 43 27.84 4.06 -0.90
CA THR A 43 26.63 3.29 -0.55
C THR A 43 25.55 4.24 -0.11
N VAL A 44 24.39 4.16 -0.78
CA VAL A 44 23.20 4.96 -0.51
C VAL A 44 22.01 4.07 -0.19
N GLU A 45 21.02 4.61 0.51
CA GLU A 45 19.74 3.95 0.76
C GLU A 45 18.95 3.77 -0.55
N ILE A 46 17.88 2.95 -0.51
CA ILE A 46 17.10 2.62 -1.71
C ILE A 46 16.53 3.88 -2.36
N GLY A 47 16.02 4.82 -1.55
CA GLY A 47 15.41 6.07 -2.03
C GLY A 47 16.39 6.99 -2.75
N ASP A 48 17.67 6.91 -2.41
CA ASP A 48 18.73 7.76 -2.98
C ASP A 48 19.44 7.13 -4.19
N ARG A 49 18.99 5.92 -4.61
CA ARG A 49 19.52 5.25 -5.81
C ARG A 49 18.86 5.80 -7.08
N GLU A 50 19.16 7.03 -7.39
CA GLU A 50 18.58 7.73 -8.54
C GLU A 50 18.95 7.10 -9.89
N ASN A 51 20.00 6.29 -9.95
CA ASN A 51 20.44 5.59 -11.15
C ASN A 51 19.82 4.19 -11.33
N MET A 52 18.83 3.86 -10.52
CA MET A 52 18.10 2.60 -10.54
C MET A 52 16.58 2.85 -10.74
N ALA A 53 15.91 1.91 -11.38
CA ALA A 53 14.45 1.82 -11.41
C ALA A 53 14.04 0.48 -10.80
N PHE A 54 13.11 0.50 -9.84
CA PHE A 54 12.75 -0.69 -9.08
C PHE A 54 11.45 -1.32 -9.57
N SER A 55 11.40 -2.64 -9.51
CA SER A 55 10.24 -3.43 -9.89
C SER A 55 8.96 -2.96 -9.18
N SER A 56 7.84 -3.01 -9.89
CA SER A 56 6.50 -2.61 -9.41
C SER A 56 6.32 -1.12 -9.13
N CYS A 57 7.32 -0.28 -9.39
CA CYS A 57 7.20 1.17 -9.36
C CYS A 57 6.61 1.70 -10.68
N SER A 58 5.92 2.83 -10.63
CA SER A 58 5.28 3.42 -11.81
C SER A 58 6.10 4.57 -12.38
N VAL A 59 6.28 4.57 -13.70
CA VAL A 59 6.88 5.70 -14.41
C VAL A 59 5.84 6.81 -14.49
N THR A 60 6.07 7.91 -13.78
CA THR A 60 5.13 9.06 -13.72
C THR A 60 5.41 10.07 -14.82
N TYR A 61 6.67 10.20 -15.26
CA TYR A 61 7.07 11.15 -16.29
C TYR A 61 8.31 10.68 -17.06
N GLY A 62 8.43 11.10 -18.32
CA GLY A 62 9.61 10.88 -19.16
C GLY A 62 9.75 9.46 -19.68
N ARG A 63 10.97 9.12 -20.08
CA ARG A 63 11.32 7.80 -20.61
C ARG A 63 12.75 7.42 -20.27
N GLY A 64 13.02 6.12 -20.24
CA GLY A 64 14.37 5.64 -19.97
C GLY A 64 14.60 4.22 -20.49
N ARG A 65 15.87 3.84 -20.51
CA ARG A 65 16.31 2.48 -20.75
C ARG A 65 17.22 2.00 -19.63
N GLY A 66 17.18 0.72 -19.35
CA GLY A 66 18.04 0.14 -18.34
C GLY A 66 18.34 -1.32 -18.62
N ILE A 67 19.36 -1.82 -17.94
CA ILE A 67 19.76 -3.23 -17.96
C ILE A 67 19.14 -3.87 -16.73
N VAL A 68 18.46 -5.02 -16.90
CA VAL A 68 17.89 -5.81 -15.81
C VAL A 68 19.02 -6.36 -14.93
N VAL A 69 19.01 -6.02 -13.65
CA VAL A 69 20.01 -6.45 -12.67
C VAL A 69 19.46 -7.43 -11.64
N ALA A 70 18.15 -7.39 -11.40
CA ALA A 70 17.48 -8.37 -10.54
C ALA A 70 16.04 -8.63 -10.99
N THR A 71 15.57 -9.86 -10.75
CA THR A 71 14.21 -10.32 -11.10
C THR A 71 13.60 -11.16 -9.98
N GLY A 72 12.27 -11.21 -9.90
CA GLY A 72 11.52 -12.03 -8.94
C GLY A 72 11.92 -11.73 -7.49
N GLU A 73 12.19 -12.77 -6.71
CA GLU A 73 12.55 -12.68 -5.29
C GLU A 73 13.85 -11.90 -5.02
N ARG A 74 14.68 -11.69 -6.04
CA ARG A 74 15.93 -10.94 -5.92
C ARG A 74 15.75 -9.42 -6.09
N THR A 75 14.61 -8.97 -6.57
CA THR A 75 14.26 -7.53 -6.62
C THR A 75 14.09 -6.99 -5.20
N GLU A 76 14.17 -5.68 -5.01
CA GLU A 76 13.95 -5.06 -3.69
C GLU A 76 12.53 -5.37 -3.16
N VAL A 77 11.52 -5.33 -4.03
CA VAL A 77 10.14 -5.74 -3.67
C VAL A 77 10.07 -7.24 -3.35
N GLY A 78 10.77 -8.08 -4.11
CA GLY A 78 10.86 -9.52 -3.88
C GLY A 78 11.48 -9.88 -2.53
N LYS A 79 12.52 -9.16 -2.11
CA LYS A 79 13.14 -9.32 -0.77
C LYS A 79 12.13 -9.00 0.34
N ILE A 80 11.33 -7.94 0.18
CA ILE A 80 10.25 -7.58 1.13
C ILE A 80 9.22 -8.71 1.21
N ALA A 81 8.77 -9.22 0.05
CA ALA A 81 7.83 -10.33 0.00
C ALA A 81 8.36 -11.57 0.73
N THR A 82 9.63 -11.94 0.47
CA THR A 82 10.30 -13.07 1.15
C THR A 82 10.42 -12.85 2.66
N MET A 83 10.72 -11.61 3.09
CA MET A 83 10.75 -11.28 4.52
C MET A 83 9.38 -11.46 5.17
N ILE A 84 8.31 -11.02 4.51
CA ILE A 84 6.93 -11.18 5.00
C ILE A 84 6.59 -12.68 5.13
N ASP A 85 6.91 -13.49 4.14
CA ASP A 85 6.66 -14.94 4.16
C ASP A 85 7.48 -15.64 5.24
N SER A 86 8.72 -15.20 5.50
CA SER A 86 9.60 -15.77 6.50
C SER A 86 9.11 -15.55 7.95
N VAL A 87 8.27 -14.57 8.20
CA VAL A 87 7.69 -14.31 9.54
C VAL A 87 6.83 -15.47 10.02
N GLY A 88 6.36 -16.32 9.10
CA GLY A 88 5.67 -17.60 9.38
C GLY A 88 4.43 -17.45 10.26
N ASN A 89 3.74 -18.57 10.46
CA ASN A 89 2.60 -18.66 11.39
C ASN A 89 3.12 -18.75 12.85
N ARG A 90 3.44 -17.64 13.47
CA ARG A 90 3.71 -17.61 14.91
C ARG A 90 2.44 -17.90 15.68
N LYS A 91 2.55 -18.71 16.75
CA LYS A 91 1.44 -18.93 17.68
C LYS A 91 1.03 -17.61 18.30
N THR A 92 -0.27 -17.41 18.45
CA THR A 92 -0.80 -16.24 19.14
C THR A 92 -0.57 -16.34 20.66
N PRO A 93 -0.57 -15.22 21.39
CA PRO A 93 -0.47 -15.22 22.86
C PRO A 93 -1.55 -16.08 23.51
N MET A 94 -2.76 -16.13 22.96
CA MET A 94 -3.83 -17.01 23.46
C MET A 94 -3.51 -18.47 23.22
N GLN A 95 -3.05 -18.84 22.01
CA GLN A 95 -2.65 -20.21 21.71
C GLN A 95 -1.54 -20.69 22.63
N GLU A 96 -0.53 -19.86 22.93
CA GLU A 96 0.53 -20.19 23.89
C GLU A 96 -0.03 -20.39 25.29
N ARG A 97 -0.97 -19.57 25.74
CA ARG A 97 -1.62 -19.70 27.05
C ARG A 97 -2.47 -20.97 27.12
N LEU A 98 -3.23 -21.28 26.07
CA LEU A 98 -4.03 -22.49 25.96
C LEU A 98 -3.14 -23.76 25.96
N ASP A 99 -2.03 -23.73 25.22
CA ASP A 99 -1.04 -24.81 25.23
C ASP A 99 -0.45 -25.05 26.64
N LYS A 100 -0.10 -23.98 27.37
CA LYS A 100 0.40 -24.06 28.75
C LYS A 100 -0.67 -24.63 29.69
N LEU A 101 -1.90 -24.13 29.57
CA LEU A 101 -3.03 -24.62 30.36
C LEU A 101 -3.31 -26.12 30.07
N GLY A 102 -3.34 -26.49 28.79
CA GLY A 102 -3.52 -27.89 28.37
C GLY A 102 -2.46 -28.80 28.92
N LYS A 103 -1.18 -28.43 28.88
CA LYS A 103 -0.08 -29.18 29.48
C LYS A 103 -0.22 -29.31 30.99
N PHE A 104 -0.58 -28.24 31.69
CA PHE A 104 -0.80 -28.27 33.14
C PHE A 104 -1.94 -29.21 33.49
N LEU A 105 -3.09 -29.10 32.79
CA LEU A 105 -4.23 -29.99 33.04
C LEU A 105 -3.90 -31.46 32.73
N ALA A 106 -3.16 -31.75 31.67
CA ALA A 106 -2.73 -33.11 31.33
C ALA A 106 -1.83 -33.70 32.41
N ILE A 107 -0.85 -32.94 32.93
CA ILE A 107 0.02 -33.41 34.02
C ILE A 107 -0.79 -33.62 35.31
N ALA A 108 -1.67 -32.67 35.64
CA ALA A 108 -2.54 -32.79 36.81
C ALA A 108 -3.44 -34.04 36.74
N ALA A 109 -4.06 -34.29 35.58
CA ALA A 109 -4.86 -35.48 35.33
C ALA A 109 -4.05 -36.77 35.50
N LEU A 110 -2.84 -36.83 34.92
CA LEU A 110 -1.96 -38.00 35.07
C LEU A 110 -1.60 -38.27 36.52
N VAL A 111 -1.29 -37.23 37.30
CA VAL A 111 -1.00 -37.37 38.73
C VAL A 111 -2.21 -37.89 39.49
N ILE A 112 -3.40 -37.35 39.24
CA ILE A 112 -4.65 -37.81 39.88
C ILE A 112 -4.94 -39.28 39.48
N CYS A 113 -4.80 -39.64 38.21
CA CYS A 113 -4.99 -41.01 37.74
C CYS A 113 -4.01 -41.97 38.40
N ALA A 114 -2.73 -41.58 38.55
CA ALA A 114 -1.72 -42.40 39.26
C ALA A 114 -2.09 -42.60 40.73
N ILE A 115 -2.56 -41.55 41.42
CA ILE A 115 -3.02 -41.63 42.80
C ILE A 115 -4.21 -42.60 42.91
N ILE A 116 -5.22 -42.46 42.05
CA ILE A 116 -6.41 -43.31 42.03
C ILE A 116 -6.03 -44.78 41.77
N PHE A 117 -5.12 -45.00 40.82
CA PHE A 117 -4.59 -46.35 40.52
C PHE A 117 -3.93 -46.98 41.72
N VAL A 118 -2.99 -46.30 42.36
CA VAL A 118 -2.25 -46.80 43.54
C VAL A 118 -3.19 -47.05 44.72
N VAL A 119 -4.09 -46.09 45.00
CA VAL A 119 -5.05 -46.26 46.12
C VAL A 119 -6.04 -47.35 45.81
N GLY A 120 -6.53 -47.50 44.58
CA GLY A 120 -7.43 -48.60 44.21
C GLY A 120 -6.82 -49.97 44.38
N ILE A 121 -5.53 -50.17 44.03
CA ILE A 121 -4.81 -51.40 44.26
C ILE A 121 -4.62 -51.65 45.78
N ALA A 122 -4.29 -50.61 46.55
CA ALA A 122 -4.11 -50.74 48.02
C ALA A 122 -5.41 -51.15 48.71
N TYR A 123 -6.58 -50.83 48.17
CA TYR A 123 -7.88 -51.30 48.65
C TYR A 123 -8.26 -52.70 48.13
N GLY A 124 -7.37 -53.39 47.40
CA GLY A 124 -7.58 -54.80 46.95
C GLY A 124 -8.37 -54.91 45.64
N ASN A 125 -8.54 -53.86 44.86
CA ASN A 125 -9.18 -53.94 43.56
C ASN A 125 -8.27 -54.60 42.52
N ASP A 126 -8.86 -55.23 41.52
CA ASP A 126 -8.14 -55.83 40.40
C ASP A 126 -7.30 -54.82 39.61
N ILE A 127 -6.04 -55.20 39.33
CA ILE A 127 -5.06 -54.32 38.66
C ILE A 127 -5.57 -53.85 37.24
N VAL A 128 -6.16 -54.83 36.50
CA VAL A 128 -6.63 -54.54 35.13
C VAL A 128 -7.81 -53.54 35.16
N THR A 129 -8.72 -53.72 36.08
CA THR A 129 -9.85 -52.86 36.28
C THR A 129 -9.43 -51.44 36.68
N MET A 130 -8.46 -51.32 37.59
CA MET A 130 -7.93 -50.02 38.02
C MET A 130 -7.16 -49.33 36.90
N PHE A 131 -6.41 -50.09 36.10
CA PHE A 131 -5.71 -49.54 34.94
C PHE A 131 -6.71 -48.98 33.91
N MET A 132 -7.75 -49.73 33.55
CA MET A 132 -8.78 -49.30 32.62
C MET A 132 -9.52 -48.06 33.14
N THR A 133 -9.80 -48.03 34.44
CA THR A 133 -10.44 -46.85 35.08
C THR A 133 -9.54 -45.62 35.00
N ALA A 134 -8.25 -45.77 35.31
CA ALA A 134 -7.29 -44.65 35.22
C ALA A 134 -7.13 -44.12 33.80
N VAL A 135 -7.06 -45.00 32.79
CA VAL A 135 -6.98 -44.63 31.38
C VAL A 135 -8.25 -43.92 30.94
N SER A 136 -9.42 -44.41 31.29
CA SER A 136 -10.72 -43.81 30.98
C SER A 136 -10.84 -42.40 31.59
N LEU A 137 -10.39 -42.25 32.84
CA LEU A 137 -10.39 -40.95 33.53
C LEU A 137 -9.41 -40.00 32.89
N ALA A 138 -8.20 -40.44 32.51
CA ALA A 138 -7.21 -39.64 31.82
C ALA A 138 -7.72 -39.15 30.46
N ALA A 139 -8.39 -40.03 29.69
CA ALA A 139 -9.00 -39.66 28.41
C ALA A 139 -10.11 -38.62 28.60
N ALA A 140 -10.98 -38.78 29.59
CA ALA A 140 -12.06 -37.84 29.89
C ALA A 140 -11.57 -36.47 30.39
N ALA A 141 -10.36 -36.40 30.94
CA ALA A 141 -9.75 -35.15 31.44
C ALA A 141 -9.12 -34.27 30.34
N ILE A 142 -8.99 -34.76 29.09
CA ILE A 142 -8.42 -33.98 27.97
C ILE A 142 -9.43 -32.97 27.46
N PRO A 143 -9.14 -31.66 27.51
CA PRO A 143 -10.09 -30.63 27.06
C PRO A 143 -10.06 -30.45 25.54
N GLU A 144 -10.58 -31.46 24.80
CA GLU A 144 -10.55 -31.45 23.31
C GLU A 144 -11.30 -30.29 22.66
N GLY A 145 -12.27 -29.71 23.37
CA GLY A 145 -13.08 -28.61 22.85
C GLY A 145 -12.39 -27.25 22.80
N LEU A 146 -11.31 -27.01 23.55
CA LEU A 146 -10.68 -25.70 23.67
C LEU A 146 -10.14 -25.15 22.33
N PRO A 147 -9.40 -25.93 21.51
CA PRO A 147 -8.94 -25.45 20.20
C PRO A 147 -10.09 -25.17 19.23
N ALA A 148 -11.13 -26.00 19.25
CA ALA A 148 -12.29 -25.83 18.39
C ALA A 148 -13.07 -24.55 18.72
N VAL A 149 -13.34 -24.29 20.00
CA VAL A 149 -14.02 -23.08 20.46
C VAL A 149 -13.22 -21.83 20.09
N SER A 150 -11.90 -21.82 20.31
CA SER A 150 -11.05 -20.69 19.96
C SER A 150 -11.08 -20.39 18.47
N THR A 151 -11.02 -21.42 17.62
CA THR A 151 -11.10 -21.28 16.17
C THR A 151 -12.45 -20.70 15.71
N ILE A 152 -13.56 -21.16 16.29
CA ILE A 152 -14.91 -20.66 15.99
C ILE A 152 -15.03 -19.18 16.37
N VAL A 153 -14.54 -18.78 17.55
CA VAL A 153 -14.58 -17.37 17.99
C VAL A 153 -13.76 -16.48 17.07
N LEU A 154 -12.56 -16.93 16.66
CA LEU A 154 -11.73 -16.19 15.69
C LEU A 154 -12.41 -16.08 14.33
N ALA A 155 -13.05 -17.14 13.84
CA ALA A 155 -13.79 -17.12 12.57
C ALA A 155 -14.96 -16.13 12.61
N ILE A 156 -15.70 -16.04 13.72
CA ILE A 156 -16.73 -15.01 13.91
C ILE A 156 -16.10 -13.60 13.90
N GLY A 157 -14.94 -13.44 14.52
CA GLY A 157 -14.18 -12.19 14.49
C GLY A 157 -13.82 -11.76 13.07
N VAL A 158 -13.30 -12.68 12.24
CA VAL A 158 -13.01 -12.44 10.81
C VAL A 158 -14.26 -11.98 10.05
N GLN A 159 -15.38 -12.66 10.26
CA GLN A 159 -16.63 -12.27 9.60
C GLN A 159 -17.09 -10.84 9.97
N ARG A 160 -16.92 -10.45 11.22
CA ARG A 160 -17.23 -9.08 11.66
C ARG A 160 -16.30 -8.04 11.03
N LEU A 161 -14.98 -8.34 10.97
CA LEU A 161 -13.99 -7.47 10.35
C LEU A 161 -14.20 -7.35 8.83
N ALA A 162 -14.55 -8.45 8.16
CA ALA A 162 -14.89 -8.44 6.73
C ALA A 162 -16.06 -7.50 6.40
N LYS A 163 -17.08 -7.44 7.28
CA LYS A 163 -18.19 -6.47 7.14
C LYS A 163 -17.76 -5.01 7.32
N GLN A 164 -16.59 -4.78 7.90
CA GLN A 164 -15.96 -3.46 8.05
C GLN A 164 -14.90 -3.21 6.96
N ASN A 165 -14.94 -3.96 5.85
CA ASN A 165 -13.97 -3.91 4.75
C ASN A 165 -12.51 -4.22 5.15
N ALA A 166 -12.30 -4.89 6.28
CA ALA A 166 -10.99 -5.34 6.71
C ALA A 166 -10.72 -6.76 6.19
N ILE A 167 -9.66 -6.89 5.36
CA ILE A 167 -9.26 -8.19 4.79
C ILE A 167 -8.27 -8.85 5.74
N ILE A 168 -8.67 -9.97 6.33
CA ILE A 168 -7.84 -10.76 7.23
C ILE A 168 -7.27 -11.97 6.48
N ARG A 169 -5.95 -12.05 6.37
CA ARG A 169 -5.26 -13.17 5.70
C ARG A 169 -5.13 -14.41 6.58
N ASN A 170 -4.92 -14.21 7.89
CA ASN A 170 -4.69 -15.29 8.84
C ASN A 170 -5.59 -15.12 10.08
N LEU A 171 -6.26 -16.21 10.53
CA LEU A 171 -7.09 -16.21 11.73
C LEU A 171 -6.40 -15.64 12.99
N PRO A 172 -5.11 -15.96 13.25
CA PRO A 172 -4.38 -15.40 14.38
C PRO A 172 -4.29 -13.87 14.39
N SER A 173 -4.34 -13.20 13.23
CA SER A 173 -4.26 -11.75 13.14
C SER A 173 -5.42 -11.02 13.84
N VAL A 174 -6.59 -11.66 13.95
CA VAL A 174 -7.75 -11.09 14.67
C VAL A 174 -7.46 -10.94 16.14
N GLU A 175 -6.82 -11.95 16.76
CA GLU A 175 -6.43 -11.92 18.16
C GLU A 175 -5.33 -10.89 18.40
N THR A 176 -4.31 -10.89 17.55
CA THR A 176 -3.19 -9.95 17.63
C THR A 176 -3.71 -8.52 17.55
N LEU A 177 -4.63 -8.22 16.63
CA LEU A 177 -5.24 -6.91 16.50
C LEU A 177 -6.00 -6.51 17.78
N GLY A 178 -6.76 -7.43 18.36
CA GLY A 178 -7.53 -7.20 19.60
C GLY A 178 -6.68 -7.02 20.86
N SER A 179 -5.43 -7.49 20.87
CA SER A 179 -4.50 -7.39 22.00
C SER A 179 -3.40 -6.34 21.82
N THR A 180 -3.43 -5.58 20.72
CA THR A 180 -2.44 -4.54 20.41
C THR A 180 -2.50 -3.39 21.40
N THR A 181 -1.36 -2.98 21.92
CA THR A 181 -1.22 -1.82 22.80
C THR A 181 -0.55 -0.63 22.09
N VAL A 182 0.15 -0.88 20.98
CA VAL A 182 0.83 0.13 20.18
C VAL A 182 0.53 -0.12 18.71
N ILE A 183 0.13 0.91 17.99
CA ILE A 183 -0.11 0.89 16.55
C ILE A 183 0.93 1.78 15.88
N CYS A 184 1.79 1.19 15.05
CA CYS A 184 2.72 1.92 14.19
C CYS A 184 2.08 1.99 12.80
N SER A 185 1.80 3.20 12.33
CA SER A 185 1.17 3.44 11.02
C SER A 185 2.08 4.29 10.15
N ASP A 186 2.23 3.89 8.90
CA ASP A 186 2.81 4.74 7.88
C ASP A 186 1.83 5.87 7.52
N LYS A 187 2.37 7.00 7.05
CA LYS A 187 1.56 8.15 6.64
C LYS A 187 1.01 7.95 5.22
N THR A 188 1.90 7.65 4.28
CA THR A 188 1.62 7.69 2.85
C THR A 188 0.87 6.45 2.38
N GLY A 189 -0.30 6.63 1.76
CA GLY A 189 -1.13 5.51 1.29
C GLY A 189 -1.85 4.72 2.40
N THR A 190 -1.60 5.05 3.68
CA THR A 190 -2.24 4.42 4.85
C THR A 190 -3.15 5.42 5.58
N LEU A 191 -2.58 6.49 6.12
CA LEU A 191 -3.35 7.59 6.70
C LEU A 191 -3.80 8.60 5.64
N THR A 192 -3.11 8.66 4.53
CA THR A 192 -3.45 9.46 3.35
C THR A 192 -3.76 8.54 2.17
N GLN A 193 -4.42 9.09 1.15
CA GLN A 193 -4.78 8.34 -0.06
C GLN A 193 -3.65 8.31 -1.10
N ASN A 194 -2.46 8.81 -0.78
CA ASN A 194 -1.37 9.02 -1.74
C ASN A 194 -1.84 9.78 -3.00
N ARG A 195 -2.71 10.75 -2.81
CA ARG A 195 -3.35 11.55 -3.86
C ARG A 195 -3.38 13.01 -3.45
N MET A 196 -2.92 13.87 -4.31
CA MET A 196 -3.10 15.31 -4.13
C MET A 196 -4.50 15.74 -4.60
N THR A 197 -5.07 16.71 -3.91
CA THR A 197 -6.39 17.25 -4.24
C THR A 197 -6.36 18.75 -4.01
N VAL A 198 -6.80 19.53 -5.00
CA VAL A 198 -6.97 20.97 -4.85
C VAL A 198 -8.17 21.22 -3.93
N THR A 199 -7.93 21.87 -2.81
CA THR A 199 -8.97 22.22 -1.83
C THR A 199 -9.39 23.68 -1.93
N HIS A 200 -8.47 24.56 -2.25
CA HIS A 200 -8.69 26.01 -2.34
C HIS A 200 -8.00 26.58 -3.54
N ILE A 201 -8.56 27.69 -4.06
CA ILE A 201 -8.05 28.46 -5.17
C ILE A 201 -7.97 29.92 -4.72
N TYR A 202 -6.85 30.58 -4.99
CA TYR A 202 -6.66 31.98 -4.70
C TYR A 202 -6.62 32.78 -6.01
N THR A 203 -7.61 33.66 -6.23
CA THR A 203 -7.69 34.54 -7.40
C THR A 203 -8.21 35.91 -6.96
N GLU A 204 -7.75 36.98 -7.60
CA GLU A 204 -8.23 38.36 -7.39
C GLU A 204 -8.18 38.84 -5.93
N GLY A 205 -7.21 38.33 -5.15
CA GLY A 205 -7.08 38.68 -3.74
C GLY A 205 -8.02 37.90 -2.80
N ALA A 206 -8.82 36.95 -3.31
CA ALA A 206 -9.76 36.16 -2.53
C ALA A 206 -9.42 34.67 -2.57
N LEU A 207 -9.57 33.99 -1.41
CA LEU A 207 -9.47 32.56 -1.30
C LEU A 207 -10.87 31.94 -1.41
N SER A 208 -11.05 30.99 -2.34
CA SER A 208 -12.28 30.24 -2.54
C SER A 208 -12.05 28.75 -2.40
N THR A 209 -13.09 27.99 -2.09
CA THR A 209 -13.02 26.52 -2.09
C THR A 209 -13.08 26.00 -3.52
N SER A 210 -12.51 24.81 -3.73
CA SER A 210 -12.54 24.14 -5.05
C SER A 210 -13.93 23.65 -5.49
N ASP A 211 -14.98 23.87 -4.69
CA ASP A 211 -16.34 23.44 -5.01
C ASP A 211 -17.10 24.44 -5.88
N CYS A 212 -16.72 25.71 -5.82
CA CYS A 212 -17.37 26.78 -6.57
C CYS A 212 -16.32 27.69 -7.20
N LEU A 213 -16.26 27.70 -8.52
CA LEU A 213 -15.32 28.52 -9.28
C LEU A 213 -15.96 29.83 -9.71
N SER A 214 -15.30 30.97 -9.41
CA SER A 214 -15.55 32.26 -10.10
C SER A 214 -15.06 32.17 -11.54
N ASP A 215 -15.46 33.12 -12.39
CA ASP A 215 -15.02 33.16 -13.79
C ASP A 215 -13.49 33.15 -13.91
N THR A 216 -12.80 33.92 -13.05
CA THR A 216 -11.32 33.94 -13.01
C THR A 216 -10.73 32.64 -12.52
N ALA A 217 -11.33 31.99 -11.54
CA ALA A 217 -10.89 30.67 -11.06
C ALA A 217 -11.13 29.56 -12.11
N GLN A 218 -12.20 29.70 -12.91
CA GLN A 218 -12.47 28.81 -14.03
C GLN A 218 -11.42 28.98 -15.14
N LEU A 219 -11.06 30.23 -15.47
CA LEU A 219 -9.98 30.51 -16.42
C LEU A 219 -8.64 29.96 -15.93
N LEU A 220 -8.30 30.16 -14.64
CA LEU A 220 -7.11 29.60 -14.02
C LEU A 220 -7.08 28.09 -14.12
N THR A 221 -8.20 27.43 -13.80
CA THR A 221 -8.33 25.96 -13.89
C THR A 221 -8.15 25.46 -15.32
N ARG A 222 -8.75 26.14 -16.30
CA ARG A 222 -8.57 25.84 -17.74
C ARG A 222 -7.10 25.91 -18.16
N ILE A 223 -6.39 26.99 -17.76
CA ILE A 223 -4.96 27.16 -18.04
C ILE A 223 -4.14 26.03 -17.34
N ALA A 224 -4.46 25.71 -16.10
CA ALA A 224 -3.78 24.68 -15.34
C ALA A 224 -3.94 23.27 -15.95
N VAL A 225 -5.11 22.97 -16.52
CA VAL A 225 -5.38 21.71 -17.25
C VAL A 225 -4.62 21.66 -18.58
N LEU A 226 -4.53 22.76 -19.31
CA LEU A 226 -3.82 22.85 -20.60
C LEU A 226 -2.29 22.78 -20.41
N ALA A 227 -1.74 23.50 -19.41
CA ALA A 227 -0.32 23.45 -19.07
C ALA A 227 0.03 22.22 -18.22
N ASN A 228 -0.25 21.02 -18.73
CA ASN A 228 -0.24 19.79 -17.93
C ASN A 228 0.08 18.58 -18.81
N ASP A 229 0.92 17.66 -18.33
CA ASP A 229 1.31 16.44 -19.05
C ASP A 229 0.58 15.19 -18.54
N ALA A 230 -0.19 15.27 -17.43
CA ALA A 230 -0.96 14.16 -16.93
C ALA A 230 -2.00 13.69 -17.97
N LYS A 231 -2.10 12.38 -18.14
CA LYS A 231 -3.09 11.75 -19.01
C LYS A 231 -4.41 11.59 -18.24
N PHE A 232 -5.52 11.98 -18.87
CA PHE A 232 -6.85 11.79 -18.36
C PHE A 232 -7.61 10.77 -19.19
N SER A 233 -8.24 9.82 -18.56
CA SER A 233 -9.04 8.78 -19.23
C SER A 233 -10.38 8.63 -18.55
N ARG A 234 -11.47 8.61 -19.35
CA ARG A 234 -12.81 8.27 -18.88
C ARG A 234 -13.08 6.82 -19.20
N THR A 235 -13.37 6.02 -18.17
CA THR A 235 -13.77 4.64 -18.30
C THR A 235 -15.20 4.45 -17.80
N ALA A 236 -15.81 3.31 -18.10
CA ALA A 236 -17.15 2.96 -17.59
C ALA A 236 -17.19 2.87 -16.05
N GLU A 237 -16.05 2.67 -15.42
CA GLU A 237 -15.88 2.57 -13.96
C GLU A 237 -15.56 3.91 -13.29
N GLY A 238 -15.33 4.97 -14.07
CA GLY A 238 -15.00 6.31 -13.58
C GLY A 238 -13.91 7.03 -14.38
N ALA A 239 -13.50 8.19 -13.90
CA ALA A 239 -12.41 8.96 -14.47
C ALA A 239 -11.10 8.62 -13.73
N THR A 240 -10.03 8.43 -14.49
CA THR A 240 -8.69 8.13 -13.94
C THR A 240 -7.68 9.08 -14.56
N SER A 241 -6.83 9.67 -13.73
CA SER A 241 -5.69 10.50 -14.13
C SER A 241 -4.38 9.79 -13.81
N ILE A 242 -3.41 9.88 -14.73
CA ILE A 242 -2.08 9.26 -14.61
C ILE A 242 -1.02 10.32 -14.90
N GLY A 243 -0.07 10.49 -14.00
CA GLY A 243 1.02 11.46 -14.11
C GLY A 243 1.54 11.91 -12.75
N ASP A 244 2.26 13.01 -12.73
CA ASP A 244 2.71 13.65 -11.49
C ASP A 244 1.51 13.99 -10.58
N PRO A 245 1.60 13.73 -9.24
CA PRO A 245 0.49 13.99 -8.31
C PRO A 245 -0.02 15.43 -8.33
N THR A 246 0.84 16.42 -8.54
CA THR A 246 0.45 17.82 -8.66
C THR A 246 -0.36 18.04 -9.94
N GLU A 247 0.10 17.48 -11.04
CA GLU A 247 -0.55 17.59 -12.34
C GLU A 247 -1.90 16.86 -12.37
N THR A 248 -1.97 15.64 -11.85
CA THR A 248 -3.23 14.90 -11.77
C THR A 248 -4.26 15.62 -10.91
N SER A 249 -3.84 16.31 -9.83
CA SER A 249 -4.75 17.09 -8.98
C SER A 249 -5.42 18.25 -9.73
N LEU A 250 -4.70 18.88 -10.65
CA LEU A 250 -5.22 19.97 -11.48
C LEU A 250 -6.19 19.47 -12.56
N VAL A 251 -5.87 18.32 -13.18
CA VAL A 251 -6.75 17.68 -14.17
C VAL A 251 -8.03 17.17 -13.51
N ASP A 252 -7.92 16.60 -12.30
CA ASP A 252 -9.07 16.16 -11.50
C ASP A 252 -9.96 17.34 -11.09
N LEU A 253 -9.37 18.49 -10.74
CA LEU A 253 -10.13 19.72 -10.50
C LEU A 253 -10.88 20.16 -11.75
N GLY A 254 -10.21 20.16 -12.91
CA GLY A 254 -10.85 20.47 -14.20
C GLY A 254 -12.04 19.54 -14.47
N ALA A 255 -11.84 18.24 -14.32
CA ALA A 255 -12.88 17.22 -14.53
C ALA A 255 -14.09 17.40 -13.58
N LYS A 256 -13.87 17.79 -12.32
CA LYS A 256 -14.93 18.13 -11.36
C LYS A 256 -15.84 19.26 -11.84
N HIS A 257 -15.30 20.20 -12.62
CA HIS A 257 -16.02 21.35 -13.18
C HIS A 257 -16.32 21.21 -14.67
N SER A 258 -16.30 19.99 -15.21
CA SER A 258 -16.56 19.70 -16.63
C SER A 258 -15.59 20.36 -17.61
N LEU A 259 -14.38 20.71 -17.14
CA LEU A 259 -13.27 21.20 -17.95
C LEU A 259 -12.34 20.02 -18.26
N PHE A 260 -12.75 19.21 -19.21
CA PHE A 260 -12.03 17.98 -19.55
C PHE A 260 -10.85 18.27 -20.47
N LYS A 261 -9.73 17.64 -20.18
CA LYS A 261 -8.46 17.90 -20.87
C LYS A 261 -8.55 17.64 -22.37
N ASP A 262 -9.15 16.52 -22.75
CA ASP A 262 -9.37 16.12 -24.15
C ASP A 262 -10.22 17.13 -24.94
N GLU A 263 -11.25 17.68 -24.34
CA GLU A 263 -12.10 18.72 -24.93
C GLU A 263 -11.35 20.05 -25.05
N LEU A 264 -10.63 20.44 -24.00
CA LEU A 264 -9.83 21.67 -24.00
C LEU A 264 -8.67 21.65 -24.99
N GLU A 265 -8.01 20.49 -25.16
CA GLU A 265 -6.94 20.31 -26.15
C GLU A 265 -7.49 20.30 -27.59
N ALA A 266 -8.74 19.86 -27.81
CA ALA A 266 -9.39 19.97 -29.10
C ALA A 266 -9.72 21.42 -29.47
N GLU A 267 -10.06 22.30 -28.50
CA GLU A 267 -10.30 23.72 -28.69
C GLU A 267 -9.01 24.55 -28.79
N ALA A 268 -7.94 24.11 -28.11
CA ALA A 268 -6.67 24.81 -28.01
C ALA A 268 -5.52 23.81 -28.19
N GLU A 269 -5.21 23.47 -29.44
CA GLU A 269 -4.16 22.52 -29.80
C GLU A 269 -2.79 22.96 -29.26
N ARG A 270 -2.09 22.05 -28.54
CA ARG A 270 -0.73 22.28 -28.09
C ARG A 270 0.23 22.25 -29.29
N VAL A 271 0.85 23.36 -29.62
CA VAL A 271 1.76 23.47 -30.76
C VAL A 271 3.23 23.47 -30.39
N ALA A 272 3.57 23.84 -29.15
CA ALA A 272 4.93 23.77 -28.61
C ALA A 272 4.92 23.74 -27.07
N GLU A 273 6.04 23.34 -26.51
CA GLU A 273 6.23 23.32 -25.07
C GLU A 273 7.68 23.66 -24.68
N ILE A 274 7.83 24.19 -23.48
CA ILE A 274 9.07 24.24 -22.74
C ILE A 274 8.82 23.39 -21.50
N PRO A 275 9.38 22.18 -21.42
CA PRO A 275 9.16 21.26 -20.30
C PRO A 275 9.51 21.88 -18.95
N PHE A 276 9.04 21.27 -17.87
CA PHE A 276 9.43 21.70 -16.54
C PHE A 276 10.95 21.63 -16.37
N ASP A 277 11.49 22.75 -15.92
CA ASP A 277 12.90 22.89 -15.63
C ASP A 277 13.07 23.22 -14.15
N SER A 278 13.93 22.44 -13.46
CA SER A 278 14.12 22.55 -12.01
C SER A 278 14.86 23.83 -11.58
N GLU A 279 15.64 24.45 -12.48
CA GLU A 279 16.29 25.75 -12.21
C GLU A 279 15.28 26.90 -12.38
N ARG A 280 14.46 26.85 -13.44
CA ARG A 280 13.42 27.83 -13.69
C ARG A 280 12.21 27.68 -12.74
N LYS A 281 11.95 26.47 -12.23
CA LYS A 281 10.74 26.10 -11.48
C LYS A 281 9.44 26.33 -12.27
N LEU A 282 9.50 26.33 -13.60
CA LEU A 282 8.41 26.65 -14.49
C LEU A 282 8.30 25.64 -15.64
N MET A 283 7.08 25.37 -16.06
CA MET A 283 6.71 24.68 -17.30
C MET A 283 5.85 25.64 -18.14
N THR A 284 6.05 25.66 -19.44
CA THR A 284 5.29 26.51 -20.37
C THR A 284 4.79 25.71 -21.55
N THR A 285 3.53 25.86 -21.90
CA THR A 285 2.91 25.26 -23.09
C THR A 285 2.34 26.36 -23.98
N ILE A 286 2.40 26.17 -25.28
CA ILE A 286 1.90 27.11 -26.29
C ILE A 286 0.77 26.41 -27.05
N HIS A 287 -0.37 27.07 -27.09
CA HIS A 287 -1.60 26.53 -27.67
C HIS A 287 -2.10 27.43 -28.79
N ARG A 288 -2.60 26.81 -29.87
CA ARG A 288 -3.28 27.51 -30.96
C ARG A 288 -4.77 27.60 -30.62
N THR A 289 -5.30 28.82 -30.56
CA THR A 289 -6.73 29.09 -30.36
C THR A 289 -7.27 29.88 -31.54
N GLU A 290 -8.57 30.07 -31.65
CA GLU A 290 -9.20 30.91 -32.67
C GLU A 290 -8.73 32.37 -32.60
N ALA A 291 -8.39 32.86 -31.40
CA ALA A 291 -7.91 34.24 -31.19
C ALA A 291 -6.39 34.41 -31.43
N GLY A 292 -5.67 33.33 -31.73
CA GLY A 292 -4.22 33.33 -31.93
C GLY A 292 -3.48 32.37 -31.01
N LEU A 293 -2.22 32.67 -30.71
CA LEU A 293 -1.40 31.84 -29.81
C LEU A 293 -1.62 32.26 -28.36
N MET A 294 -1.95 31.26 -27.53
CA MET A 294 -2.03 31.37 -26.07
C MET A 294 -0.81 30.73 -25.46
N VAL A 295 -0.17 31.40 -24.52
CA VAL A 295 0.95 30.89 -23.74
C VAL A 295 0.47 30.63 -22.31
N ALA A 296 0.55 29.39 -21.87
CA ALA A 296 0.19 28.95 -20.53
C ALA A 296 1.44 28.56 -19.78
N THR A 297 1.68 29.15 -18.61
CA THR A 297 2.86 28.85 -17.77
C THR A 297 2.39 28.50 -16.37
N LYS A 298 2.93 27.41 -15.83
CA LYS A 298 2.75 27.01 -14.43
C LYS A 298 4.09 26.86 -13.73
N GLY A 299 4.10 27.03 -12.42
CA GLY A 299 5.26 26.83 -11.58
C GLY A 299 5.06 27.33 -10.16
N ALA A 300 6.11 27.22 -9.37
CA ALA A 300 6.10 27.65 -7.96
C ALA A 300 6.46 29.14 -7.84
#